data_bd21cf4ff60dbfa9804aac06f87d32f4
#
_entry.id   bd21cf4ff60dbfa9804aac06f87d32f4
#
_cell.length_a   1.000
_cell.length_b   1.000
_cell.length_c   1.000
_cell.angle_alpha   90.00
_cell.angle_beta   90.00
_cell.angle_gamma   90.00
#
_symmetry.space_group_name_H-M   'P 1'
#
loop_
_entity.id
_entity.type
_entity.pdbx_description
1 polymer ?
#
loop_
_entity_poly.entity_id
_entity_poly.type
_entity_poly.pdbx_seq_one_letter_code
_entity_poly.pdbx_strand_id
1 'polypeptide(L)'
;KELNEKSIALATLKEQKDTLQGQLAALEQQKEELSGQKTTLEAQKRTLQEGQKNLLDTQAVLQQQISRLKAEKEDLNAEGIRLSEEKETLQKEYEELKSQYEASGDTEILKQVEAKKAQLDEVNAKIAENSAKIEQNKTLLETVESQMDPLEEKLVQMKNGLEQTETALEKISAGLSEIEAGQEQMQTGLTQMESYISSGEFQLQAAREQLESGKNQILSGQRQIEDARKRIADGEEQI
;
A
#
# COMPACT_ATOMS: atom_id res chain seq x y z
N LYS A 1 -19.34 -7.00 61.30
CA LYS A 1 -20.15 -6.64 60.12
C LYS A 1 -19.30 -5.83 59.15
N GLU A 2 -18.74 -4.69 59.55
CA GLU A 2 -17.95 -3.77 58.77
C GLU A 2 -16.68 -4.43 58.12
N LEU A 3 -16.00 -5.32 58.86
CA LEU A 3 -14.82 -6.04 58.37
C LEU A 3 -15.19 -7.00 57.21
N ASN A 4 -16.36 -7.61 57.26
CA ASN A 4 -16.86 -8.48 56.21
C ASN A 4 -17.25 -7.69 54.96
N GLU A 5 -17.88 -6.52 55.14
CA GLU A 5 -18.26 -5.62 54.06
C GLU A 5 -16.99 -5.10 53.30
N LYS A 6 -15.94 -4.70 54.04
CA LYS A 6 -14.64 -4.32 53.45
C LYS A 6 -13.95 -5.48 52.73
N SER A 7 -14.04 -6.71 53.28
CA SER A 7 -13.49 -7.91 52.62
C SER A 7 -14.18 -8.21 51.27
N ILE A 8 -15.51 -8.06 51.23
CA ILE A 8 -16.29 -8.25 50.00
C ILE A 8 -15.94 -7.20 48.95
N ALA A 9 -15.90 -5.92 49.38
CA ALA A 9 -15.52 -4.82 48.48
C ALA A 9 -14.12 -5.02 47.87
N LEU A 10 -13.15 -5.48 48.68
CA LEU A 10 -11.81 -5.78 48.20
C LEU A 10 -11.80 -6.97 47.20
N ALA A 11 -12.60 -8.00 47.44
CA ALA A 11 -12.73 -9.12 46.49
C ALA A 11 -13.31 -8.66 45.14
N THR A 12 -14.34 -7.80 45.18
CA THR A 12 -14.92 -7.20 43.95
C THR A 12 -13.90 -6.36 43.17
N LEU A 13 -13.09 -5.55 43.86
CA LEU A 13 -12.03 -4.77 43.22
C LEU A 13 -10.98 -5.66 42.55
N LYS A 14 -10.61 -6.78 43.17
CA LYS A 14 -9.69 -7.75 42.55
C LYS A 14 -10.26 -8.38 41.29
N GLU A 15 -11.53 -8.78 41.33
CA GLU A 15 -12.22 -9.33 40.16
C GLU A 15 -12.31 -8.31 39.00
N GLN A 16 -12.60 -7.05 39.34
CA GLN A 16 -12.58 -5.96 38.34
C GLN A 16 -11.18 -5.73 37.75
N LYS A 17 -10.14 -5.81 38.58
CA LYS A 17 -8.74 -5.74 38.10
C LYS A 17 -8.41 -6.86 37.12
N ASP A 18 -8.78 -8.11 37.46
CA ASP A 18 -8.52 -9.28 36.60
C ASP A 18 -9.28 -9.14 35.25
N THR A 19 -10.51 -8.63 35.30
CA THR A 19 -11.30 -8.32 34.09
C THR A 19 -10.63 -7.29 33.22
N LEU A 20 -10.11 -6.19 33.82
CA LEU A 20 -9.44 -5.12 33.10
C LEU A 20 -8.10 -5.59 32.49
N GLN A 21 -7.38 -6.46 33.18
CA GLN A 21 -6.17 -7.12 32.65
C GLN A 21 -6.49 -8.01 31.44
N GLY A 22 -7.59 -8.75 31.48
CA GLY A 22 -8.06 -9.53 30.36
C GLY A 22 -8.42 -8.67 29.13
N GLN A 23 -9.06 -7.54 29.36
CA GLN A 23 -9.36 -6.56 28.30
C GLN A 23 -8.08 -5.95 27.69
N LEU A 24 -7.09 -5.64 28.54
CA LEU A 24 -5.80 -5.11 28.06
C LEU A 24 -5.09 -6.13 27.18
N ALA A 25 -5.06 -7.41 27.57
CA ALA A 25 -4.46 -8.47 26.76
C ALA A 25 -5.18 -8.64 25.40
N ALA A 26 -6.51 -8.51 25.38
CA ALA A 26 -7.28 -8.55 24.13
C ALA A 26 -6.95 -7.37 23.20
N LEU A 27 -6.74 -6.16 23.74
CA LEU A 27 -6.31 -5.00 22.95
C LEU A 27 -4.87 -5.18 22.41
N GLU A 28 -3.97 -5.80 23.16
CA GLU A 28 -2.62 -6.12 22.69
C GLU A 28 -2.68 -7.07 21.49
N GLN A 29 -3.51 -8.10 21.56
CA GLN A 29 -3.71 -9.03 20.44
C GLN A 29 -4.28 -8.31 19.20
N GLN A 30 -5.26 -7.44 19.37
CA GLN A 30 -5.81 -6.62 18.27
C GLN A 30 -4.75 -5.69 17.66
N LYS A 31 -3.89 -5.10 18.48
CA LYS A 31 -2.78 -4.25 18.05
C LYS A 31 -1.77 -5.04 17.19
N GLU A 32 -1.42 -6.24 17.60
CA GLU A 32 -0.52 -7.12 16.82
C GLU A 32 -1.14 -7.48 15.47
N GLU A 33 -2.42 -7.84 15.45
CA GLU A 33 -3.13 -8.18 14.21
C GLU A 33 -3.18 -7.00 13.23
N LEU A 34 -3.57 -5.81 13.69
CA LEU A 34 -3.59 -4.59 12.87
C LEU A 34 -2.18 -4.20 12.40
N SER A 35 -1.16 -4.37 13.22
CA SER A 35 0.24 -4.12 12.83
C SER A 35 0.70 -5.07 11.73
N GLY A 36 0.31 -6.34 11.79
CA GLY A 36 0.54 -7.33 10.75
C GLY A 36 -0.16 -6.96 9.43
N GLN A 37 -1.42 -6.54 9.50
CA GLN A 37 -2.17 -6.06 8.34
C GLN A 37 -1.53 -4.81 7.72
N LYS A 38 -1.08 -3.86 8.55
CA LYS A 38 -0.36 -2.66 8.10
C LYS A 38 0.90 -3.03 7.32
N THR A 39 1.71 -3.92 7.85
CA THR A 39 2.94 -4.39 7.19
C THR A 39 2.64 -5.03 5.82
N THR A 40 1.60 -5.83 5.75
CA THR A 40 1.16 -6.47 4.49
C THR A 40 0.71 -5.44 3.46
N LEU A 41 -0.09 -4.45 3.86
CA LEU A 41 -0.55 -3.38 2.97
C LEU A 41 0.60 -2.47 2.53
N GLU A 42 1.58 -2.18 3.39
CA GLU A 42 2.79 -1.43 3.00
C GLU A 42 3.61 -2.18 1.95
N ALA A 43 3.73 -3.50 2.07
CA ALA A 43 4.38 -4.32 1.05
C ALA A 43 3.61 -4.30 -0.28
N GLN A 44 2.28 -4.42 -0.23
CA GLN A 44 1.42 -4.31 -1.42
C GLN A 44 1.54 -2.93 -2.08
N LYS A 45 1.56 -1.85 -1.29
CA LYS A 45 1.76 -0.48 -1.77
C LYS A 45 3.08 -0.35 -2.54
N ARG A 46 4.17 -0.88 -2.00
CA ARG A 46 5.49 -0.87 -2.68
C ARG A 46 5.45 -1.62 -4.01
N THR A 47 4.85 -2.82 -4.03
CA THR A 47 4.71 -3.60 -5.26
C THR A 47 3.91 -2.86 -6.33
N LEU A 48 2.80 -2.20 -5.94
CA LEU A 48 1.99 -1.39 -6.84
C LEU A 48 2.77 -0.16 -7.36
N GLN A 49 3.53 0.51 -6.52
CA GLN A 49 4.38 1.66 -6.91
C GLN A 49 5.48 1.25 -7.89
N GLU A 50 6.15 0.13 -7.64
CA GLU A 50 7.15 -0.42 -8.56
C GLU A 50 6.53 -0.81 -9.90
N GLY A 51 5.38 -1.47 -9.88
CA GLY A 51 4.63 -1.81 -11.07
C GLY A 51 4.19 -0.58 -11.87
N GLN A 52 3.68 0.45 -11.20
CA GLN A 52 3.30 1.72 -11.84
C GLN A 52 4.51 2.39 -12.49
N LYS A 53 5.64 2.42 -11.82
CA LYS A 53 6.89 2.96 -12.39
C LYS A 53 7.30 2.22 -13.67
N ASN A 54 7.30 0.88 -13.63
CA ASN A 54 7.67 0.07 -14.80
C ASN A 54 6.71 0.32 -15.99
N LEU A 55 5.42 0.50 -15.73
CA LEU A 55 4.46 0.84 -16.78
C LEU A 55 4.70 2.24 -17.35
N LEU A 56 5.02 3.23 -16.52
CA LEU A 56 5.36 4.58 -16.97
C LEU A 56 6.64 4.59 -17.81
N ASP A 57 7.66 3.84 -17.42
CA ASP A 57 8.89 3.68 -18.18
C ASP A 57 8.60 3.04 -19.56
N THR A 58 7.74 2.01 -19.58
CA THR A 58 7.29 1.36 -20.83
C THR A 58 6.51 2.35 -21.71
N GLN A 59 5.61 3.14 -21.14
CA GLN A 59 4.85 4.17 -21.85
C GLN A 59 5.78 5.20 -22.50
N ALA A 60 6.80 5.66 -21.79
CA ALA A 60 7.78 6.60 -22.33
C ALA A 60 8.55 6.02 -23.52
N VAL A 61 8.94 4.74 -23.46
CA VAL A 61 9.62 4.06 -24.58
C VAL A 61 8.70 3.95 -25.80
N LEU A 62 7.44 3.56 -25.61
CA LEU A 62 6.47 3.47 -26.71
C LEU A 62 6.21 4.85 -27.33
N GLN A 63 6.05 5.90 -26.53
CA GLN A 63 5.89 7.27 -27.03
C GLN A 63 7.09 7.74 -27.84
N GLN A 64 8.30 7.38 -27.41
CA GLN A 64 9.50 7.70 -28.17
C GLN A 64 9.54 6.93 -29.52
N GLN A 65 9.15 5.66 -29.52
CA GLN A 65 9.05 4.88 -30.76
C GLN A 65 8.01 5.45 -31.73
N ILE A 66 6.83 5.84 -31.23
CA ILE A 66 5.79 6.50 -32.02
C ILE A 66 6.33 7.79 -32.66
N SER A 67 7.04 8.62 -31.89
CA SER A 67 7.60 9.86 -32.36
C SER A 67 8.64 9.64 -33.48
N ARG A 68 9.50 8.63 -33.32
CA ARG A 68 10.48 8.24 -34.35
C ARG A 68 9.81 7.74 -35.63
N LEU A 69 8.81 6.85 -35.49
CA LEU A 69 8.09 6.30 -36.64
C LEU A 69 7.31 7.39 -37.39
N LYS A 70 6.75 8.38 -36.68
CA LYS A 70 6.08 9.54 -37.30
C LYS A 70 7.05 10.41 -38.07
N ALA A 71 8.24 10.70 -37.53
CA ALA A 71 9.28 11.44 -38.23
C ALA A 71 9.77 10.68 -39.47
N GLU A 72 10.06 9.39 -39.34
CA GLU A 72 10.48 8.54 -40.47
C GLU A 72 9.41 8.50 -41.58
N LYS A 73 8.12 8.45 -41.21
CA LYS A 73 7.00 8.53 -42.17
C LYS A 73 7.00 9.84 -42.93
N GLU A 74 7.27 10.97 -42.26
CA GLU A 74 7.36 12.29 -42.89
C GLU A 74 8.53 12.33 -43.89
N ASP A 75 9.71 11.81 -43.52
CA ASP A 75 10.87 11.73 -44.39
C ASP A 75 10.63 10.85 -45.62
N LEU A 76 10.00 9.68 -45.42
CA LEU A 76 9.63 8.77 -46.53
C LEU A 76 8.62 9.40 -47.47
N ASN A 77 7.64 10.16 -46.94
CA ASN A 77 6.67 10.87 -47.77
C ASN A 77 7.37 11.99 -48.59
N ALA A 78 8.27 12.74 -47.99
CA ALA A 78 9.05 13.78 -48.69
C ALA A 78 9.90 13.17 -49.80
N GLU A 79 10.57 12.03 -49.55
CA GLU A 79 11.33 11.31 -50.55
C GLU A 79 10.44 10.80 -51.70
N GLY A 80 9.22 10.31 -51.37
CA GLY A 80 8.22 9.87 -52.33
C GLY A 80 7.81 11.00 -53.28
N ILE A 81 7.61 12.22 -52.75
CA ILE A 81 7.32 13.41 -53.57
C ILE A 81 8.50 13.74 -54.51
N ARG A 82 9.73 13.80 -53.98
CA ARG A 82 10.94 14.04 -54.76
C ARG A 82 11.14 13.02 -55.90
N LEU A 83 10.99 11.76 -55.59
CA LEU A 83 11.11 10.69 -56.62
C LEU A 83 10.01 10.77 -57.69
N SER A 84 8.79 11.23 -57.31
CA SER A 84 7.72 11.45 -58.27
C SER A 84 8.00 12.61 -59.22
N GLU A 85 8.56 13.73 -58.71
CA GLU A 85 8.97 14.90 -59.48
C GLU A 85 10.13 14.54 -60.44
N GLU A 86 11.14 13.76 -59.96
CA GLU A 86 12.22 13.26 -60.75
C GLU A 86 11.74 12.35 -61.90
N LYS A 87 10.81 11.46 -61.61
CA LYS A 87 10.16 10.59 -62.59
C LYS A 87 9.45 11.42 -63.67
N GLU A 88 8.67 12.42 -63.27
CA GLU A 88 7.97 13.30 -64.21
C GLU A 88 8.93 14.03 -65.16
N THR A 89 10.04 14.52 -64.61
CA THR A 89 11.05 15.20 -65.39
C THR A 89 11.74 14.24 -66.38
N LEU A 90 12.16 13.08 -65.91
CA LEU A 90 12.76 12.04 -66.75
C LEU A 90 11.81 11.52 -67.84
N GLN A 91 10.52 11.40 -67.53
CA GLN A 91 9.51 10.98 -68.49
C GLN A 91 9.36 12.00 -69.63
N LYS A 92 9.34 13.29 -69.33
CA LYS A 92 9.28 14.33 -70.36
C LYS A 92 10.53 14.29 -71.27
N GLU A 93 11.70 14.20 -70.69
CA GLU A 93 12.97 14.11 -71.42
C GLU A 93 13.05 12.86 -72.30
N TYR A 94 12.55 11.73 -71.80
CA TYR A 94 12.46 10.48 -72.55
C TYR A 94 11.53 10.60 -73.76
N GLU A 95 10.34 11.17 -73.61
CA GLU A 95 9.37 11.34 -74.66
C GLU A 95 9.89 12.35 -75.74
N GLU A 96 10.59 13.40 -75.35
CA GLU A 96 11.25 14.32 -76.27
C GLU A 96 12.33 13.65 -77.09
N LEU A 97 13.23 12.92 -76.46
CA LEU A 97 14.33 12.19 -77.16
C LEU A 97 13.77 11.09 -78.07
N LYS A 98 12.73 10.39 -77.63
CA LYS A 98 12.04 9.40 -78.41
C LYS A 98 11.41 9.99 -79.69
N SER A 99 10.75 11.15 -79.61
CA SER A 99 10.20 11.87 -80.76
C SER A 99 11.27 12.35 -81.72
N GLN A 100 12.43 12.84 -81.23
CA GLN A 100 13.57 13.23 -82.03
C GLN A 100 14.18 12.02 -82.79
N TYR A 101 14.30 10.86 -82.16
CA TYR A 101 14.76 9.65 -82.74
C TYR A 101 13.78 9.16 -83.84
N GLU A 102 12.48 9.14 -83.59
CA GLU A 102 11.44 8.77 -84.58
C GLU A 102 11.48 9.67 -85.84
N ALA A 103 11.84 10.94 -85.65
CA ALA A 103 11.97 11.90 -86.77
C ALA A 103 13.27 11.80 -87.56
N SER A 104 14.42 11.47 -86.91
CA SER A 104 15.75 11.51 -87.49
C SER A 104 16.35 10.11 -87.81
N GLY A 105 15.97 9.07 -87.09
CA GLY A 105 16.58 7.73 -87.16
C GLY A 105 18.04 7.72 -86.66
N ASP A 106 18.50 8.71 -85.90
CA ASP A 106 19.86 8.88 -85.45
C ASP A 106 20.20 7.88 -84.33
N THR A 107 21.22 7.05 -84.57
CA THR A 107 21.66 6.02 -83.64
C THR A 107 22.28 6.60 -82.32
N GLU A 108 22.80 7.84 -82.33
CA GLU A 108 23.31 8.49 -81.11
C GLU A 108 22.12 8.95 -80.22
N ILE A 109 21.05 9.43 -80.85
CA ILE A 109 19.80 9.75 -80.15
C ILE A 109 19.17 8.47 -79.56
N LEU A 110 19.21 7.31 -80.26
CA LEU A 110 18.75 6.06 -79.76
C LEU A 110 19.46 5.65 -78.45
N LYS A 111 20.77 5.80 -78.40
CA LYS A 111 21.53 5.50 -77.17
C LYS A 111 21.08 6.40 -75.99
N GLN A 112 20.78 7.69 -76.29
CA GLN A 112 20.25 8.61 -75.26
C GLN A 112 18.84 8.20 -74.77
N VAL A 113 17.98 7.75 -75.67
CA VAL A 113 16.66 7.18 -75.37
C VAL A 113 16.79 5.97 -74.45
N GLU A 114 17.66 5.02 -74.79
CA GLU A 114 17.91 3.83 -73.96
C GLU A 114 18.46 4.18 -72.56
N ALA A 115 19.42 5.13 -72.50
CA ALA A 115 19.96 5.62 -71.22
C ALA A 115 18.89 6.30 -70.35
N LYS A 116 18.02 7.08 -70.94
CA LYS A 116 16.92 7.76 -70.25
C LYS A 116 15.87 6.78 -69.75
N LYS A 117 15.59 5.75 -70.55
CA LYS A 117 14.69 4.64 -70.14
C LYS A 117 15.26 3.91 -68.92
N ALA A 118 16.56 3.58 -68.92
CA ALA A 118 17.23 2.94 -67.80
C ALA A 118 17.13 3.78 -66.52
N GLN A 119 17.27 5.14 -66.61
CA GLN A 119 17.05 6.05 -65.46
C GLN A 119 15.62 6.04 -64.95
N LEU A 120 14.61 5.98 -65.86
CA LEU A 120 13.21 5.85 -65.50
C LEU A 120 12.91 4.55 -64.77
N ASP A 121 13.46 3.46 -65.26
CA ASP A 121 13.29 2.13 -64.64
C ASP A 121 13.91 2.11 -63.24
N GLU A 122 15.06 2.76 -63.03
CA GLU A 122 15.73 2.93 -61.72
C GLU A 122 14.86 3.77 -60.76
N VAL A 123 14.34 4.92 -61.22
CA VAL A 123 13.47 5.78 -60.37
C VAL A 123 12.18 5.08 -60.06
N ASN A 124 11.59 4.34 -60.96
CA ASN A 124 10.37 3.50 -60.68
C ASN A 124 10.67 2.46 -59.61
N ALA A 125 11.84 1.80 -59.65
CA ALA A 125 12.24 0.85 -58.59
C ALA A 125 12.40 1.52 -57.25
N LYS A 126 13.00 2.72 -57.19
CA LYS A 126 13.12 3.54 -55.94
C LYS A 126 11.76 3.95 -55.40
N ILE A 127 10.79 4.33 -56.25
CA ILE A 127 9.42 4.65 -55.86
C ILE A 127 8.74 3.43 -55.24
N ALA A 128 8.88 2.27 -55.87
CA ALA A 128 8.31 1.01 -55.37
C ALA A 128 8.91 0.64 -53.98
N GLU A 129 10.24 0.77 -53.83
CA GLU A 129 10.93 0.54 -52.54
C GLU A 129 10.45 1.52 -51.46
N ASN A 130 10.38 2.82 -51.77
CA ASN A 130 9.91 3.84 -50.86
C ASN A 130 8.45 3.58 -50.43
N SER A 131 7.58 3.21 -51.37
CA SER A 131 6.18 2.86 -51.05
C SER A 131 6.09 1.64 -50.13
N ALA A 132 6.93 0.63 -50.30
CA ALA A 132 6.99 -0.52 -49.42
C ALA A 132 7.46 -0.12 -47.99
N LYS A 133 8.45 0.77 -47.89
CA LYS A 133 8.91 1.31 -46.59
C LYS A 133 7.82 2.10 -45.88
N ILE A 134 7.04 2.91 -46.62
CA ILE A 134 5.91 3.66 -46.06
C ILE A 134 4.86 2.69 -45.48
N GLU A 135 4.50 1.64 -46.15
CA GLU A 135 3.52 0.66 -45.67
C GLU A 135 4.05 -0.14 -44.49
N GLN A 136 5.32 -0.49 -44.47
CA GLN A 136 5.97 -1.13 -43.36
C GLN A 136 5.98 -0.21 -42.11
N ASN A 137 6.38 1.06 -42.28
CA ASN A 137 6.38 2.05 -41.21
C ASN A 137 4.97 2.28 -40.66
N LYS A 138 3.97 2.34 -41.51
CA LYS A 138 2.55 2.46 -41.11
C LYS A 138 2.11 1.28 -40.26
N THR A 139 2.42 0.05 -40.66
CA THR A 139 2.08 -1.17 -39.91
C THR A 139 2.77 -1.19 -38.55
N LEU A 140 4.04 -0.79 -38.49
CA LEU A 140 4.76 -0.68 -37.22
C LEU A 140 4.14 0.38 -36.29
N LEU A 141 3.79 1.55 -36.84
CA LEU A 141 3.14 2.62 -36.08
C LEU A 141 1.81 2.17 -35.50
N GLU A 142 0.94 1.54 -36.29
CA GLU A 142 -0.33 0.97 -35.83
C GLU A 142 -0.13 -0.08 -34.73
N THR A 143 0.90 -0.92 -34.88
CA THR A 143 1.25 -1.94 -33.87
C THR A 143 1.68 -1.31 -32.54
N VAL A 144 2.52 -0.28 -32.58
CA VAL A 144 3.01 0.38 -31.37
C VAL A 144 1.90 1.22 -30.74
N GLU A 145 1.09 1.93 -31.52
CA GLU A 145 -0.05 2.69 -31.02
C GLU A 145 -1.10 1.78 -30.34
N SER A 146 -1.34 0.58 -30.89
CA SER A 146 -2.27 -0.38 -30.28
C SER A 146 -1.83 -0.93 -28.92
N GLN A 147 -0.55 -0.78 -28.55
CA GLN A 147 -0.03 -1.18 -27.25
C GLN A 147 -0.26 -0.10 -26.17
N MET A 148 -0.56 1.12 -26.57
CA MET A 148 -0.75 2.23 -25.64
C MET A 148 -2.03 2.11 -24.82
N ASP A 149 -3.18 1.80 -25.44
CA ASP A 149 -4.48 1.72 -24.78
C ASP A 149 -4.50 0.72 -23.60
N PRO A 150 -4.06 -0.55 -23.77
CA PRO A 150 -4.04 -1.50 -22.66
C PRO A 150 -3.03 -1.13 -21.55
N LEU A 151 -2.01 -0.34 -21.89
CA LEU A 151 -1.04 0.15 -20.92
C LEU A 151 -1.65 1.27 -20.07
N GLU A 152 -2.41 2.18 -20.69
CA GLU A 152 -3.14 3.24 -19.98
C GLU A 152 -4.21 2.66 -19.06
N GLU A 153 -4.97 1.64 -19.50
CA GLU A 153 -5.92 0.93 -18.63
C GLU A 153 -5.23 0.32 -17.40
N LYS A 154 -4.08 -0.32 -17.58
CA LYS A 154 -3.31 -0.88 -16.45
C LYS A 154 -2.81 0.19 -15.49
N LEU A 155 -2.36 1.34 -16.00
CA LEU A 155 -1.95 2.48 -15.19
C LEU A 155 -3.10 3.02 -14.34
N VAL A 156 -4.31 3.13 -14.89
CA VAL A 156 -5.51 3.53 -14.16
C VAL A 156 -5.85 2.51 -13.07
N GLN A 157 -5.82 1.21 -13.39
CA GLN A 157 -6.07 0.14 -12.41
C GLN A 157 -5.06 0.18 -11.25
N MET A 158 -3.77 0.37 -11.55
CA MET A 158 -2.74 0.49 -10.50
C MET A 158 -2.93 1.73 -9.63
N LYS A 159 -3.27 2.87 -10.23
CA LYS A 159 -3.57 4.10 -9.49
C LYS A 159 -4.73 3.89 -8.53
N ASN A 160 -5.80 3.28 -8.99
CA ASN A 160 -6.97 2.96 -8.16
C ASN A 160 -6.60 1.97 -7.02
N GLY A 161 -5.78 0.97 -7.31
CA GLY A 161 -5.26 0.04 -6.31
C GLY A 161 -4.40 0.72 -5.24
N LEU A 162 -3.55 1.67 -5.64
CA LEU A 162 -2.76 2.47 -4.71
C LEU A 162 -3.64 3.32 -3.79
N GLU A 163 -4.63 4.01 -4.33
CA GLU A 163 -5.57 4.84 -3.56
C GLU A 163 -6.37 4.00 -2.53
N GLN A 164 -6.84 2.83 -2.94
CA GLN A 164 -7.51 1.89 -2.02
C GLN A 164 -6.58 1.41 -0.91
N THR A 165 -5.33 1.08 -1.24
CA THR A 165 -4.33 0.63 -0.27
C THR A 165 -3.96 1.76 0.70
N GLU A 166 -3.83 2.99 0.24
CA GLU A 166 -3.58 4.17 1.08
C GLU A 166 -4.74 4.42 2.03
N THR A 167 -5.97 4.39 1.54
CA THR A 167 -7.16 4.54 2.38
C THR A 167 -7.26 3.45 3.46
N ALA A 168 -6.89 2.20 3.11
CA ALA A 168 -6.85 1.10 4.07
C ALA A 168 -5.77 1.31 5.14
N LEU A 169 -4.58 1.79 4.75
CA LEU A 169 -3.49 2.12 5.67
C LEU A 169 -3.85 3.25 6.63
N GLU A 170 -4.56 4.27 6.16
CA GLU A 170 -5.06 5.36 7.02
C GLU A 170 -6.04 4.84 8.08
N LYS A 171 -6.99 3.98 7.68
CA LYS A 171 -7.94 3.36 8.62
C LYS A 171 -7.25 2.50 9.69
N ILE A 172 -6.29 1.69 9.28
CA ILE A 172 -5.51 0.86 10.21
C ILE A 172 -4.69 1.75 11.16
N SER A 173 -4.07 2.81 10.65
CA SER A 173 -3.30 3.74 11.48
C SER A 173 -4.18 4.45 12.50
N ALA A 174 -5.40 4.85 12.14
CA ALA A 174 -6.37 5.42 13.06
C ALA A 174 -6.80 4.38 14.13
N GLY A 175 -7.12 3.15 13.72
CA GLY A 175 -7.45 2.07 14.66
C GLY A 175 -6.32 1.73 15.63
N LEU A 176 -5.08 1.73 15.18
CA LEU A 176 -3.92 1.55 16.05
C LEU A 176 -3.80 2.67 17.09
N SER A 177 -4.03 3.93 16.70
CA SER A 177 -4.01 5.06 17.63
C SER A 177 -5.14 4.99 18.68
N GLU A 178 -6.33 4.53 18.28
CA GLU A 178 -7.45 4.32 19.22
C GLU A 178 -7.14 3.21 20.22
N ILE A 179 -6.53 2.11 19.78
CA ILE A 179 -6.10 1.02 20.67
C ILE A 179 -5.02 1.52 21.63
N GLU A 180 -4.04 2.27 21.18
CA GLU A 180 -2.99 2.83 22.05
C GLU A 180 -3.56 3.75 23.12
N ALA A 181 -4.48 4.63 22.76
CA ALA A 181 -5.19 5.48 23.72
C ALA A 181 -6.02 4.66 24.73
N GLY A 182 -6.73 3.63 24.27
CA GLY A 182 -7.46 2.70 25.12
C GLY A 182 -6.56 1.93 26.09
N GLN A 183 -5.43 1.45 25.63
CA GLN A 183 -4.43 0.78 26.47
C GLN A 183 -3.88 1.69 27.56
N GLU A 184 -3.56 2.96 27.25
CA GLU A 184 -3.08 3.94 28.21
C GLU A 184 -4.12 4.24 29.30
N GLN A 185 -5.38 4.39 28.92
CA GLN A 185 -6.48 4.58 29.87
C GLN A 185 -6.66 3.38 30.80
N MET A 186 -6.64 2.16 30.24
CA MET A 186 -6.76 0.93 31.02
C MET A 186 -5.56 0.74 31.97
N GLN A 187 -4.35 1.01 31.52
CA GLN A 187 -3.15 0.93 32.35
C GLN A 187 -3.22 1.93 33.53
N THR A 188 -3.72 3.14 33.29
CA THR A 188 -3.95 4.13 34.33
C THR A 188 -5.00 3.63 35.36
N GLY A 189 -6.10 3.08 34.86
CA GLY A 189 -7.13 2.46 35.71
C GLY A 189 -6.61 1.29 36.54
N LEU A 190 -5.79 0.43 35.95
CA LEU A 190 -5.15 -0.69 36.68
C LEU A 190 -4.24 -0.19 37.81
N THR A 191 -3.41 0.81 37.56
CA THR A 191 -2.52 1.42 38.56
C THR A 191 -3.32 2.00 39.73
N GLN A 192 -4.44 2.69 39.45
CA GLN A 192 -5.33 3.21 40.49
C GLN A 192 -5.98 2.08 41.29
N MET A 193 -6.49 1.04 40.63
CA MET A 193 -7.06 -0.13 41.32
C MET A 193 -6.06 -0.83 42.21
N GLU A 194 -4.82 -1.01 41.77
CA GLU A 194 -3.74 -1.60 42.54
C GLU A 194 -3.45 -0.79 43.83
N SER A 195 -3.45 0.52 43.73
CA SER A 195 -3.31 1.41 44.88
C SER A 195 -4.45 1.25 45.86
N TYR A 196 -5.72 1.20 45.39
CA TYR A 196 -6.89 0.97 46.26
C TYR A 196 -6.88 -0.41 46.89
N ILE A 197 -6.53 -1.44 46.15
CA ILE A 197 -6.43 -2.81 46.68
C ILE A 197 -5.37 -2.87 47.78
N SER A 198 -4.17 -2.37 47.53
CA SER A 198 -3.08 -2.33 48.53
C SER A 198 -3.46 -1.57 49.80
N SER A 199 -4.11 -0.40 49.67
CA SER A 199 -4.62 0.36 50.80
C SER A 199 -5.71 -0.40 51.57
N GLY A 200 -6.63 -1.03 50.86
CA GLY A 200 -7.70 -1.86 51.44
C GLY A 200 -7.17 -3.09 52.19
N GLU A 201 -6.16 -3.78 51.61
CA GLU A 201 -5.49 -4.89 52.26
C GLU A 201 -4.81 -4.48 53.56
N PHE A 202 -4.08 -3.35 53.55
CA PHE A 202 -3.42 -2.81 54.73
C PHE A 202 -4.45 -2.48 55.83
N GLN A 203 -5.56 -1.80 55.49
CA GLN A 203 -6.61 -1.46 56.45
C GLN A 203 -7.30 -2.71 57.00
N LEU A 204 -7.54 -3.73 56.16
CA LEU A 204 -8.15 -4.98 56.57
C LEU A 204 -7.23 -5.75 57.54
N GLN A 205 -5.94 -5.78 57.28
CA GLN A 205 -4.94 -6.40 58.14
C GLN A 205 -4.87 -5.70 59.52
N ALA A 206 -4.76 -4.38 59.53
CA ALA A 206 -4.77 -3.60 60.77
C ALA A 206 -6.03 -3.80 61.64
N ALA A 207 -7.20 -3.88 60.99
CA ALA A 207 -8.46 -4.14 61.70
C ALA A 207 -8.53 -5.55 62.25
N ARG A 208 -7.96 -6.56 61.57
CA ARG A 208 -7.84 -7.95 62.05
C ARG A 208 -6.95 -8.01 63.30
N GLU A 209 -5.81 -7.36 63.29
CA GLU A 209 -4.88 -7.30 64.42
C GLU A 209 -5.51 -6.64 65.65
N GLN A 210 -6.26 -5.52 65.45
CA GLN A 210 -7.02 -4.88 66.54
C GLN A 210 -8.08 -5.80 67.11
N LEU A 211 -8.81 -6.54 66.26
CA LEU A 211 -9.85 -7.50 66.71
C LEU A 211 -9.22 -8.63 67.53
N GLU A 212 -8.08 -9.19 67.09
CA GLU A 212 -7.40 -10.26 67.82
C GLU A 212 -6.85 -9.75 69.16
N SER A 213 -6.30 -8.55 69.21
CA SER A 213 -5.86 -7.90 70.49
C SER A 213 -7.04 -7.73 71.42
N GLY A 214 -8.19 -7.18 70.94
CA GLY A 214 -9.40 -7.02 71.74
C GLY A 214 -9.93 -8.37 72.27
N LYS A 215 -9.94 -9.41 71.47
CA LYS A 215 -10.32 -10.74 71.85
C LYS A 215 -9.42 -11.29 73.01
N ASN A 216 -8.14 -11.10 72.89
CA ASN A 216 -7.19 -11.54 73.92
C ASN A 216 -7.36 -10.77 75.25
N GLN A 217 -7.71 -9.48 75.20
CA GLN A 217 -8.02 -8.70 76.37
C GLN A 217 -9.32 -9.21 77.06
N ILE A 218 -10.35 -9.51 76.28
CA ILE A 218 -11.59 -10.08 76.79
C ILE A 218 -11.33 -11.42 77.46
N LEU A 219 -10.57 -12.33 76.84
CA LEU A 219 -10.22 -13.63 77.42
C LEU A 219 -9.39 -13.48 78.70
N SER A 220 -8.48 -12.53 78.78
CA SER A 220 -7.75 -12.20 80.00
C SER A 220 -8.68 -11.68 81.10
N GLY A 221 -9.60 -10.77 80.78
CA GLY A 221 -10.58 -10.28 81.71
C GLY A 221 -11.53 -11.35 82.25
N GLN A 222 -11.96 -12.26 81.37
CA GLN A 222 -12.78 -13.45 81.78
C GLN A 222 -12.03 -14.32 82.79
N ARG A 223 -10.74 -14.65 82.58
CA ARG A 223 -9.92 -15.40 83.55
C ARG A 223 -9.80 -14.68 84.88
N GLN A 224 -9.59 -13.38 84.90
CA GLN A 224 -9.51 -12.60 86.13
C GLN A 224 -10.83 -12.62 86.93
N ILE A 225 -12.00 -12.56 86.22
CA ILE A 225 -13.32 -12.69 86.83
C ILE A 225 -13.50 -14.07 87.43
N GLU A 226 -13.08 -15.11 86.69
CA GLU A 226 -13.21 -16.49 87.15
C GLU A 226 -12.32 -16.75 88.38
N ASP A 227 -11.11 -16.24 88.45
CA ASP A 227 -10.19 -16.30 89.60
C ASP A 227 -10.77 -15.52 90.78
N ALA A 228 -11.36 -14.35 90.55
CA ALA A 228 -11.99 -13.55 91.62
C ALA A 228 -13.26 -14.30 92.19
N ARG A 229 -14.06 -14.92 91.33
CA ARG A 229 -15.20 -15.77 91.78
C ARG A 229 -14.72 -16.93 92.65
N LYS A 230 -13.66 -17.64 92.24
CA LYS A 230 -13.09 -18.69 93.10
C LYS A 230 -12.65 -18.19 94.48
N ARG A 231 -11.94 -17.09 94.53
CA ARG A 231 -11.49 -16.49 95.81
C ARG A 231 -12.66 -16.12 96.69
N ILE A 232 -13.75 -15.63 96.14
CA ILE A 232 -15.00 -15.31 96.92
C ILE A 232 -15.62 -16.59 97.45
N ALA A 233 -15.78 -17.65 96.62
CA ALA A 233 -16.30 -18.94 97.05
C ALA A 233 -15.45 -19.60 98.16
N ASP A 234 -14.10 -19.58 98.01
CA ASP A 234 -13.16 -20.10 99.01
C ASP A 234 -13.21 -19.25 100.30
N GLY A 235 -13.53 -17.97 100.27
CA GLY A 235 -13.72 -17.12 101.43
C GLY A 235 -15.07 -17.34 102.15
N GLU A 236 -16.13 -17.64 101.40
CA GLU A 236 -17.42 -18.02 101.94
C GLU A 236 -17.43 -19.39 102.63
N GLU A 237 -16.59 -20.33 102.28
CA GLU A 237 -16.42 -21.65 102.99
C GLU A 237 -15.59 -21.47 104.29
N GLN A 238 -14.96 -20.39 104.55
CA GLN A 238 -14.15 -20.12 105.77
C GLN A 238 -14.83 -19.34 106.83
N ILE A 239 -16.14 -18.96 106.69
CA ILE A 239 -17.02 -18.32 107.67
C ILE A 239 -18.04 -19.29 108.21
#